data_53b174c236fe669863774f0fce5db3d1
#
_entry.id   53b174c236fe669863774f0fce5db3d1
#
_cell.length_a   1.000
_cell.length_b   1.000
_cell.length_c   1.000
_cell.angle_alpha   90.00
_cell.angle_beta   90.00
_cell.angle_gamma   90.00
#
_symmetry.space_group_name_H-M   'P 1'
#
loop_
_entity.id
_entity.type
_entity.pdbx_description
1 polymer ?
#
loop_
_entity_poly.entity_id
_entity_poly.type
_entity_poly.pdbx_seq_one_letter_code
_entity_poly.pdbx_strand_id
1 'polypeptide(L)'
;MRIYDLIAKKRDGGTHSREELEAIVNGFVSGEVADYQMAAWMMAVYLRGMTDEETAELTDVMAHSGVMVDLSPIPGIKVDKHSTGGVGDKTTLVIAPVSYTHLTLPT
;
A
#
# COMPACT_ATOMS: atom_id res chain seq x y z
N MET A 1 -9.11 -13.14 8.86
CA MET A 1 -7.75 -13.47 8.38
C MET A 1 -6.74 -13.06 9.43
N ARG A 2 -5.82 -13.93 9.71
CA ARG A 2 -4.76 -13.60 10.67
C ARG A 2 -3.60 -12.96 9.94
N ILE A 3 -3.09 -11.87 10.48
CA ILE A 3 -1.95 -11.18 9.90
C ILE A 3 -0.72 -12.10 9.78
N TYR A 4 -0.54 -12.99 10.75
CA TYR A 4 0.55 -13.95 10.71
C TYR A 4 0.51 -14.79 9.42
N ASP A 5 -0.67 -15.26 9.04
CA ASP A 5 -0.83 -16.09 7.85
C ASP A 5 -0.53 -15.31 6.58
N LEU A 6 -0.88 -14.03 6.56
CA LEU A 6 -0.63 -13.16 5.42
C LEU A 6 0.85 -12.83 5.29
N ILE A 7 1.53 -12.59 6.40
CA ILE A 7 2.98 -12.40 6.41
C ILE A 7 3.68 -13.66 5.90
N ALA A 8 3.28 -14.82 6.40
CA ALA A 8 3.87 -16.10 5.98
C ALA A 8 3.65 -16.35 4.49
N LYS A 9 2.45 -16.04 3.98
CA LYS A 9 2.15 -16.21 2.56
C LYS A 9 3.09 -15.38 1.69
N LYS A 10 3.32 -14.14 2.04
CA LYS A 10 4.23 -13.28 1.28
C LYS A 10 5.67 -13.74 1.43
N ARG A 11 6.07 -14.11 2.65
CA ARG A 11 7.41 -14.65 2.91
C ARG A 11 7.71 -15.84 2.01
N ASP A 12 6.72 -16.67 1.78
CA ASP A 12 6.86 -17.90 0.99
C ASP A 12 6.66 -17.68 -0.50
N GLY A 13 6.52 -16.43 -0.93
CA GLY A 13 6.42 -16.08 -2.35
C GLY A 13 5.02 -16.02 -2.90
N GLY A 14 4.00 -16.05 -2.04
CA GLY A 14 2.62 -15.99 -2.47
C GLY A 14 2.20 -14.59 -2.90
N THR A 15 1.04 -14.52 -3.53
CA THR A 15 0.45 -13.27 -4.02
C THR A 15 -0.81 -12.96 -3.22
N HIS A 16 -0.95 -11.71 -2.77
CA HIS A 16 -2.12 -11.28 -2.02
C HIS A 16 -3.28 -10.93 -2.94
N SER A 17 -4.48 -11.35 -2.54
CA SER A 17 -5.72 -10.86 -3.14
C SER A 17 -6.04 -9.46 -2.60
N ARG A 18 -6.98 -8.78 -3.25
CA ARG A 18 -7.45 -7.48 -2.77
C ARG A 18 -7.98 -7.57 -1.35
N GLU A 19 -8.73 -8.61 -1.05
CA GLU A 19 -9.30 -8.80 0.29
C GLU A 19 -8.22 -8.94 1.35
N GLU A 20 -7.15 -9.64 1.02
CA GLU A 20 -6.00 -9.78 1.92
C GLU A 20 -5.30 -8.44 2.13
N LEU A 21 -5.12 -7.67 1.08
CA LEU A 21 -4.52 -6.34 1.18
C LEU A 21 -5.40 -5.40 2.01
N GLU A 22 -6.72 -5.46 1.82
CA GLU A 22 -7.64 -4.68 2.65
C GLU A 22 -7.54 -5.07 4.12
N ALA A 23 -7.44 -6.36 4.42
CA ALA A 23 -7.30 -6.82 5.79
C ALA A 23 -6.02 -6.29 6.44
N ILE A 24 -4.91 -6.27 5.69
CA ILE A 24 -3.64 -5.78 6.20
C ILE A 24 -3.71 -4.27 6.47
N VAL A 25 -4.14 -3.50 5.48
CA VAL A 25 -4.15 -2.04 5.58
C VAL A 25 -5.16 -1.57 6.61
N ASN A 26 -6.39 -2.06 6.52
CA ASN A 26 -7.44 -1.65 7.45
C ASN A 26 -7.15 -2.13 8.88
N GLY A 27 -6.56 -3.31 9.00
CA GLY A 27 -6.14 -3.81 10.31
C GLY A 27 -5.06 -2.94 10.94
N PHE A 28 -4.14 -2.43 10.14
CA PHE A 28 -3.11 -1.52 10.64
C PHE A 28 -3.72 -0.16 11.04
N VAL A 29 -4.59 0.38 10.22
CA VAL A 29 -5.25 1.67 10.50
C VAL A 29 -6.10 1.59 11.78
N SER A 30 -6.79 0.47 11.97
CA SER A 30 -7.65 0.27 13.16
C SER A 30 -6.87 -0.11 14.41
N GLY A 31 -5.60 -0.45 14.28
CA GLY A 31 -4.77 -0.86 15.41
C GLY A 31 -4.79 -2.36 15.69
N GLU A 32 -5.50 -3.15 14.91
CA GLU A 32 -5.50 -4.61 15.05
C GLU A 32 -4.17 -5.23 14.64
N VAL A 33 -3.52 -4.63 13.65
CA VAL A 33 -2.20 -5.05 13.21
C VAL A 33 -1.17 -4.15 13.91
N ALA A 34 -0.32 -4.76 14.71
CA ALA A 34 0.70 -4.02 15.45
C ALA A 34 1.82 -3.56 14.53
N ASP A 35 2.57 -2.54 14.98
CA ASP A 35 3.67 -1.98 14.19
C ASP A 35 4.70 -3.03 13.80
N TYR A 36 5.05 -3.93 14.72
CA TYR A 36 6.04 -4.97 14.42
C TYR A 36 5.53 -5.96 13.39
N GLN A 37 4.23 -6.23 13.36
CA GLN A 37 3.63 -7.10 12.36
C GLN A 37 3.63 -6.44 10.99
N MET A 38 3.29 -5.15 10.95
CA MET A 38 3.36 -4.40 9.70
C MET A 38 4.79 -4.32 9.18
N ALA A 39 5.76 -4.10 10.06
CA ALA A 39 7.18 -4.08 9.68
C ALA A 39 7.60 -5.43 9.10
N ALA A 40 7.16 -6.53 9.69
CA ALA A 40 7.46 -7.87 9.19
C ALA A 40 6.87 -8.09 7.80
N TRP A 41 5.63 -7.67 7.59
CA TRP A 41 4.99 -7.78 6.28
C TRP A 41 5.70 -6.93 5.24
N MET A 42 6.08 -5.70 5.59
CA MET A 42 6.81 -4.82 4.68
C MET A 42 8.16 -5.40 4.29
N MET A 43 8.85 -6.05 5.24
CA MET A 43 10.10 -6.71 4.93
C MET A 43 9.89 -7.88 3.97
N ALA A 44 8.83 -8.68 4.17
CA ALA A 44 8.49 -9.77 3.27
C ALA A 44 8.21 -9.25 1.85
N VAL A 45 7.49 -8.13 1.74
CA VAL A 45 7.24 -7.46 0.45
C VAL A 45 8.55 -7.02 -0.19
N TYR A 46 9.42 -6.43 0.61
CA TYR A 46 10.71 -5.96 0.11
C TYR A 46 11.56 -7.11 -0.46
N LEU A 47 11.57 -8.23 0.25
CA LEU A 47 12.39 -9.37 -0.15
C LEU A 47 11.80 -10.19 -1.30
N ARG A 48 10.48 -10.28 -1.37
CA ARG A 48 9.79 -11.10 -2.38
C ARG A 48 9.21 -10.30 -3.53
N GLY A 49 9.01 -9.01 -3.35
CA GLY A 49 8.39 -8.16 -4.35
C GLY A 49 6.88 -8.30 -4.39
N MET A 50 6.27 -7.58 -5.29
CA MET A 50 4.82 -7.61 -5.54
C MET A 50 4.59 -7.63 -7.05
N THR A 51 3.51 -8.26 -7.46
CA THR A 51 3.07 -8.18 -8.85
C THR A 51 2.54 -6.77 -9.13
N ASP A 52 2.43 -6.41 -10.41
CA ASP A 52 1.84 -5.12 -10.78
C ASP A 52 0.40 -5.00 -10.30
N GLU A 53 -0.34 -6.10 -10.34
CA GLU A 53 -1.72 -6.12 -9.83
C GLU A 53 -1.77 -5.89 -8.33
N GLU A 54 -0.90 -6.56 -7.57
CA GLU A 54 -0.83 -6.33 -6.13
C GLU A 54 -0.50 -4.88 -5.81
N THR A 55 0.44 -4.30 -6.53
CA THR A 55 0.86 -2.93 -6.30
C THR A 55 -0.28 -1.95 -6.60
N ALA A 56 -0.98 -2.16 -7.70
CA ALA A 56 -2.11 -1.31 -8.06
C ALA A 56 -3.24 -1.42 -7.03
N GLU A 57 -3.55 -2.63 -6.59
CA GLU A 57 -4.60 -2.84 -5.59
C GLU A 57 -4.22 -2.32 -4.22
N LEU A 58 -2.96 -2.49 -3.82
CA LEU A 58 -2.48 -1.93 -2.56
C LEU A 58 -2.58 -0.41 -2.57
N THR A 59 -2.20 0.22 -3.68
CA THR A 59 -2.32 1.67 -3.83
C THR A 59 -3.76 2.13 -3.67
N ASP A 60 -4.69 1.44 -4.30
CA ASP A 60 -6.11 1.77 -4.21
C ASP A 60 -6.64 1.58 -2.80
N VAL A 61 -6.29 0.46 -2.16
CA VAL A 61 -6.70 0.18 -0.78
C VAL A 61 -6.18 1.26 0.18
N MET A 62 -4.93 1.64 0.02
CA MET A 62 -4.31 2.66 0.87
C MET A 62 -4.96 4.03 0.65
N ALA A 63 -5.29 4.37 -0.59
CA ALA A 63 -5.95 5.63 -0.90
C ALA A 63 -7.30 5.74 -0.22
N HIS A 64 -7.99 4.62 0.00
CA HIS A 64 -9.31 4.59 0.62
C HIS A 64 -9.29 4.27 2.12
N SER A 65 -8.11 4.07 2.70
CA SER A 65 -7.99 3.66 4.10
C SER A 65 -8.07 4.81 5.10
N GLY A 66 -8.03 6.04 4.63
CA GLY A 66 -8.05 7.23 5.47
C GLY A 66 -9.08 8.24 4.99
N VAL A 67 -9.00 9.45 5.52
CA VAL A 67 -9.87 10.53 5.08
C VAL A 67 -9.44 10.97 3.69
N MET A 68 -10.38 10.96 2.75
CA MET A 68 -10.13 11.39 1.39
C MET A 68 -10.58 12.84 1.22
N VAL A 69 -9.69 13.64 0.63
CA VAL A 69 -10.00 15.01 0.31
C VAL A 69 -10.57 15.07 -1.11
N ASP A 70 -11.73 15.69 -1.25
CA ASP A 70 -12.35 15.84 -2.55
C ASP A 70 -11.76 17.06 -3.26
N LEU A 71 -10.95 16.80 -4.26
CA LEU A 71 -10.32 17.83 -5.08
C LEU A 71 -10.99 18.00 -6.44
N SER A 72 -12.14 17.36 -6.63
CA SER A 72 -12.83 17.40 -7.93
C SER A 72 -13.16 18.81 -8.45
N PRO A 73 -13.43 19.84 -7.60
CA PRO A 73 -13.63 21.20 -8.10
C PRO A 73 -12.39 21.84 -8.71
N ILE A 74 -11.21 21.30 -8.43
CA ILE A 74 -9.96 21.86 -8.93
C ILE A 74 -9.63 21.18 -10.27
N PRO A 75 -9.45 21.96 -11.36
CA PRO A 75 -9.15 21.33 -12.64
C PRO A 75 -7.75 20.74 -12.67
N GLY A 76 -7.59 19.70 -13.49
CA GLY A 76 -6.32 19.07 -13.70
C GLY A 76 -6.17 17.75 -12.94
N ILE A 77 -5.08 17.08 -13.18
CA ILE A 77 -4.74 15.84 -12.48
C ILE A 77 -4.15 16.20 -11.12
N LYS A 78 -4.71 15.61 -10.08
CA LYS A 78 -4.31 15.91 -8.71
C LYS A 78 -3.50 14.73 -8.17
N VAL A 79 -2.26 14.99 -7.84
CA VAL A 79 -1.37 13.97 -7.27
C VAL A 79 -0.72 14.57 -6.03
N ASP A 80 -0.79 13.83 -4.95
CA ASP A 80 -0.12 14.20 -3.72
C ASP A 80 0.69 13.01 -3.24
N LYS A 81 1.88 13.29 -2.76
CA LYS A 81 2.74 12.26 -2.20
C LYS A 81 3.18 12.71 -0.82
N HIS A 82 2.81 11.93 0.16
CA HIS A 82 3.26 12.17 1.51
C HIS A 82 4.71 11.68 1.67
N SER A 83 5.59 12.59 2.02
CA SER A 83 6.97 12.23 2.30
C SER A 83 7.06 11.74 3.74
N THR A 84 7.51 10.52 3.90
CA THR A 84 7.74 9.96 5.22
C THR A 84 9.23 9.81 5.42
N GLY A 85 9.78 10.44 6.42
CA GLY A 85 11.16 10.16 6.81
C GLY A 85 11.22 8.82 7.57
N GLY A 86 12.34 8.17 7.55
CA GLY A 86 12.56 6.98 8.35
C GLY A 86 11.83 5.74 7.84
N VAL A 87 11.08 5.10 8.71
CA VAL A 87 10.56 3.75 8.46
C VAL A 87 9.53 3.70 7.32
N GLY A 88 8.84 4.80 7.03
CA GLY A 88 7.82 4.85 6.01
C GLY A 88 8.31 4.94 4.57
N ASP A 89 9.61 5.07 4.35
CA ASP A 89 10.15 5.32 3.02
C ASP A 89 9.88 4.20 2.02
N LYS A 90 9.81 2.96 2.47
CA LYS A 90 9.54 1.84 1.57
C LYS A 90 8.14 1.90 0.97
N THR A 91 7.17 2.34 1.74
CA THR A 91 5.82 2.57 1.23
C THR A 91 5.84 3.63 0.14
N THR A 92 6.59 4.69 0.33
CA THR A 92 6.77 5.74 -0.68
C THR A 92 7.42 5.19 -1.94
N LEU A 93 8.42 4.32 -1.80
CA LEU A 93 9.10 3.71 -2.96
C LEU A 93 8.17 2.84 -3.79
N VAL A 94 7.16 2.24 -3.17
CA VAL A 94 6.16 1.45 -3.88
C VAL A 94 5.10 2.36 -4.51
N ILE A 95 4.57 3.30 -3.75
CA ILE A 95 3.42 4.11 -4.14
C ILE A 95 3.78 5.17 -5.17
N ALA A 96 4.92 5.84 -5.02
CA ALA A 96 5.28 6.94 -5.91
C ALA A 96 5.42 6.51 -7.37
N PRO A 97 6.12 5.41 -7.71
CA PRO A 97 6.18 4.94 -9.10
C PRO A 97 4.81 4.56 -9.66
N VAL A 98 3.97 3.92 -8.85
CA VAL A 98 2.63 3.52 -9.26
C VAL A 98 1.79 4.76 -9.55
N SER A 99 1.82 5.75 -8.66
CA SER A 99 1.10 7.00 -8.86
C SER A 99 1.55 7.71 -10.12
N TYR A 100 2.86 7.80 -10.35
CA TYR A 100 3.40 8.42 -11.55
C TYR A 100 2.91 7.70 -12.81
N THR A 101 2.98 6.38 -12.82
CA THR A 101 2.63 5.58 -13.99
C THR A 101 1.15 5.63 -14.31
N HIS A 102 0.28 5.60 -13.28
CA HIS A 102 -1.15 5.45 -13.47
C HIS A 102 -1.94 6.75 -13.34
N LEU A 103 -1.42 7.76 -12.64
CA LEU A 103 -2.17 8.96 -12.31
C LEU A 103 -1.68 10.21 -13.05
N THR A 104 -0.38 10.33 -13.29
CA THR A 104 0.15 11.53 -13.93
C THR A 104 -0.07 11.54 -15.43
N LEU A 105 -0.09 10.40 -16.06
CA LEU A 105 -0.26 10.21 -17.50
C LEU A 105 0.74 11.02 -18.31
N PRO A 106 1.14 10.54 -19.46
CA PRO A 106 1.94 11.35 -20.36
C PRO A 106 1.06 12.50 -20.86
N THR A 107 1.54 13.67 -20.69
CA THR A 107 0.89 14.86 -21.21
C THR A 107 1.42 15.17 -22.58
#